data_e0282184cfc142bf5022a24d5d2f1b6a
#
_entry.id   e0282184cfc142bf5022a24d5d2f1b6a
#
_cell.length_a   1.000
_cell.length_b   1.000
_cell.length_c   1.000
_cell.angle_alpha   90.00
_cell.angle_beta   90.00
_cell.angle_gamma   90.00
#
_symmetry.space_group_name_H-M   'P 1'
#
loop_
_entity.id
_entity.type
_entity.pdbx_description
1 polymer ?
#
loop_
_entity_poly.entity_id
_entity_poly.type
_entity_poly.pdbx_seq_one_letter_code
_entity_poly.pdbx_strand_id
1 'polypeptide(L)'
;MVDIKLYAAPMEGLTTCWWRQAHRVLFGGADKYFTPFLSPNANLCFQQKELDEIQGEADTVPQLLTNQGDHFLWAARELYRRGYREVNFNLGCPSGTVTAKRKGAGLLAYPEELERCLGEIFDGLPEMRVSVKTRIGKNDPAEWEALLALYEKYPLSELIVHPRVQKEFYRGAAHREAFDRALDTYSGTLVYNGDLFTAADVEAFCRRYPQVTAVMVGRGLVADPSLLRQVRGGPPASRQELAAFHDRLLALYMDRLGGGTAVLHRMRELWNYLAGSFEGAERPLKAIRKAKNLPAYEAAAQEILRSCPLKDAK
;
A
#
# COMPACT_ATOMS: atom_id res chain seq x y z
N MET A 1 -12.55 17.90 12.07
CA MET A 1 -11.59 17.37 11.09
C MET A 1 -10.34 16.97 11.83
N VAL A 2 -9.81 15.81 11.58
CA VAL A 2 -8.57 15.32 12.22
C VAL A 2 -7.39 15.88 11.43
N ASP A 3 -6.49 16.59 12.12
CA ASP A 3 -5.26 17.12 11.52
C ASP A 3 -4.19 16.01 11.52
N ILE A 4 -4.30 15.07 10.57
CA ILE A 4 -3.39 13.95 10.39
C ILE A 4 -3.08 13.76 8.90
N LYS A 5 -1.85 13.40 8.57
CA LYS A 5 -1.49 13.02 7.20
C LYS A 5 -2.05 11.65 6.86
N LEU A 6 -2.63 11.54 5.67
CA LEU A 6 -3.30 10.34 5.18
C LEU A 6 -2.54 9.76 3.99
N TYR A 7 -2.03 8.54 4.13
CA TYR A 7 -1.23 7.89 3.10
C TYR A 7 -1.99 6.72 2.46
N ALA A 8 -1.93 6.64 1.14
CA ALA A 8 -2.42 5.49 0.38
C ALA A 8 -1.32 4.41 0.32
N ALA A 9 -1.59 3.24 0.91
CA ALA A 9 -0.62 2.15 1.01
C ALA A 9 -0.28 1.53 -0.35
N PRO A 10 0.96 1.07 -0.54
CA PRO A 10 1.33 0.23 -1.68
C PRO A 10 0.67 -1.14 -1.56
N MET A 11 -0.10 -1.53 -2.57
CA MET A 11 -0.69 -2.85 -2.68
C MET A 11 -0.40 -3.41 -4.06
N GLU A 12 0.47 -4.44 -4.12
CA GLU A 12 0.89 -5.06 -5.38
C GLU A 12 -0.32 -5.50 -6.21
N GLY A 13 -0.33 -5.09 -7.47
CA GLY A 13 -1.40 -5.39 -8.40
C GLY A 13 -2.70 -4.58 -8.24
N LEU A 14 -2.87 -3.83 -7.16
CA LEU A 14 -4.07 -3.06 -6.84
C LEU A 14 -3.85 -1.56 -6.98
N THR A 15 -2.97 -0.97 -6.15
CA THR A 15 -2.75 0.49 -6.16
C THR A 15 -1.72 0.93 -7.21
N THR A 16 -1.90 0.45 -8.45
CA THR A 16 -1.08 0.78 -9.62
C THR A 16 -1.15 2.28 -9.95
N CYS A 17 -0.27 2.74 -10.85
CA CYS A 17 -0.31 4.13 -11.33
C CYS A 17 -1.70 4.53 -11.83
N TRP A 18 -2.40 3.63 -12.55
CA TRP A 18 -3.75 3.90 -13.07
C TRP A 18 -4.80 4.00 -11.95
N TRP A 19 -4.70 3.13 -10.93
CA TRP A 19 -5.56 3.21 -9.74
C TRP A 19 -5.32 4.52 -8.99
N ARG A 20 -4.04 4.89 -8.74
CA ARG A 20 -3.68 6.14 -8.06
C ARG A 20 -4.18 7.36 -8.83
N GLN A 21 -4.02 7.35 -10.16
CA GLN A 21 -4.52 8.43 -11.03
C GLN A 21 -6.05 8.55 -10.98
N ALA A 22 -6.78 7.43 -11.09
CA ALA A 22 -8.24 7.43 -11.01
C ALA A 22 -8.73 7.90 -9.63
N HIS A 23 -8.07 7.43 -8.56
CA HIS A 23 -8.39 7.81 -7.18
C HIS A 23 -8.18 9.31 -6.94
N ARG A 24 -7.06 9.90 -7.37
CA ARG A 24 -6.80 11.35 -7.24
C ARG A 24 -7.90 12.19 -7.88
N VAL A 25 -8.30 11.80 -9.08
CA VAL A 25 -9.28 12.57 -9.86
C VAL A 25 -10.69 12.50 -9.28
N LEU A 26 -11.09 11.34 -8.77
CA LEU A 26 -12.47 11.09 -8.36
C LEU A 26 -12.70 11.28 -6.86
N PHE A 27 -11.72 10.96 -6.03
CA PHE A 27 -11.89 10.94 -4.59
C PHE A 27 -10.90 11.83 -3.84
N GLY A 28 -9.62 11.73 -4.15
CA GLY A 28 -8.57 12.52 -3.49
C GLY A 28 -8.40 12.18 -2.01
N GLY A 29 -7.94 13.18 -1.24
CA GLY A 29 -7.80 13.09 0.23
C GLY A 29 -6.49 12.48 0.74
N ALA A 30 -5.65 11.88 -0.11
CA ALA A 30 -4.34 11.39 0.27
C ALA A 30 -3.28 12.50 0.19
N ASP A 31 -2.41 12.57 1.20
CA ASP A 31 -1.24 13.45 1.21
C ASP A 31 -0.03 12.80 0.53
N LYS A 32 0.07 11.46 0.61
CA LYS A 32 1.07 10.66 -0.12
C LYS A 32 0.45 9.39 -0.69
N TYR A 33 0.89 9.02 -1.87
CA TYR A 33 0.68 7.70 -2.46
C TYR A 33 2.00 6.94 -2.47
N PHE A 34 1.95 5.62 -2.32
CA PHE A 34 3.13 4.77 -2.45
C PHE A 34 2.94 3.82 -3.64
N THR A 35 3.98 3.67 -4.46
CA THR A 35 3.90 2.75 -5.60
C THR A 35 3.88 1.29 -5.12
N PRO A 36 3.25 0.36 -5.85
CA PRO A 36 3.67 -1.03 -5.81
C PRO A 36 5.20 -1.10 -5.91
N PHE A 37 5.80 -2.12 -5.30
CA PHE A 37 7.25 -2.14 -5.19
C PHE A 37 7.95 -2.31 -6.54
N LEU A 38 9.00 -1.54 -6.74
CA LEU A 38 9.99 -1.68 -7.80
C LEU A 38 11.08 -2.64 -7.28
N SER A 39 11.45 -3.65 -8.07
CA SER A 39 12.43 -4.66 -7.66
C SER A 39 13.63 -4.65 -8.60
N PRO A 40 14.64 -3.80 -8.35
CA PRO A 40 15.83 -3.76 -9.18
C PRO A 40 16.49 -5.14 -9.22
N ASN A 41 16.97 -5.52 -10.39
CA ASN A 41 17.61 -6.81 -10.64
C ASN A 41 19.13 -6.65 -10.81
N ALA A 42 19.83 -7.76 -11.00
CA ALA A 42 21.29 -7.76 -11.18
C ALA A 42 21.79 -6.93 -12.39
N ASN A 43 20.91 -6.69 -13.39
CA ASN A 43 21.26 -5.87 -14.55
C ASN A 43 21.09 -4.37 -14.29
N LEU A 44 20.69 -3.97 -13.06
CA LEU A 44 20.46 -2.58 -12.66
C LEU A 44 19.57 -1.84 -13.66
N CYS A 45 18.38 -2.39 -13.92
CA CYS A 45 17.36 -1.76 -14.74
C CYS A 45 15.96 -1.96 -14.17
N PHE A 46 15.08 -0.99 -14.40
CA PHE A 46 13.63 -1.13 -14.18
C PHE A 46 12.97 -1.80 -15.40
N GLN A 47 12.03 -2.69 -15.15
CA GLN A 47 11.18 -3.24 -16.20
C GLN A 47 10.13 -2.19 -16.63
N GLN A 48 9.56 -2.34 -17.84
CA GLN A 48 8.56 -1.39 -18.34
C GLN A 48 7.38 -1.19 -17.37
N LYS A 49 6.86 -2.27 -16.79
CA LYS A 49 5.79 -2.20 -15.79
C LYS A 49 6.14 -1.39 -14.53
N GLU A 50 7.44 -1.37 -14.17
CA GLU A 50 7.94 -0.59 -13.03
C GLU A 50 8.13 0.87 -13.41
N LEU A 51 8.54 1.14 -14.67
CA LEU A 51 8.60 2.49 -15.22
C LEU A 51 7.21 3.13 -15.32
N ASP A 52 6.18 2.33 -15.61
CA ASP A 52 4.79 2.80 -15.62
C ASP A 52 4.32 3.26 -14.23
N GLU A 53 4.88 2.72 -13.15
CA GLU A 53 4.54 3.10 -11.78
C GLU A 53 5.16 4.44 -11.32
N ILE A 54 6.15 4.96 -12.03
CA ILE A 54 6.93 6.16 -11.67
C ILE A 54 6.79 7.26 -12.73
N GLN A 55 5.59 7.84 -12.81
CA GLN A 55 5.23 8.85 -13.81
C GLN A 55 5.55 10.30 -13.39
N GLY A 56 6.27 10.49 -12.28
CA GLY A 56 6.69 11.82 -11.82
C GLY A 56 5.64 12.58 -11.01
N GLU A 57 4.64 11.88 -10.45
CA GLU A 57 3.65 12.53 -9.57
C GLU A 57 4.32 13.00 -8.26
N ALA A 58 4.16 14.29 -7.94
CA ALA A 58 4.84 14.95 -6.82
C ALA A 58 4.45 14.38 -5.43
N ASP A 59 3.24 13.82 -5.31
CA ASP A 59 2.70 13.23 -4.09
C ASP A 59 2.96 11.71 -4.00
N THR A 60 3.74 11.15 -4.93
CA THR A 60 4.01 9.70 -4.99
C THR A 60 5.42 9.38 -4.52
N VAL A 61 5.52 8.43 -3.60
CA VAL A 61 6.77 7.88 -3.07
C VAL A 61 7.01 6.51 -3.70
N PRO A 62 8.07 6.33 -4.50
CA PRO A 62 8.45 5.02 -5.02
C PRO A 62 8.87 4.08 -3.89
N GLN A 63 8.37 2.84 -3.93
CA GLN A 63 8.76 1.81 -2.98
C GLN A 63 9.73 0.81 -3.63
N LEU A 64 10.84 0.51 -2.98
CA LEU A 64 11.88 -0.41 -3.43
C LEU A 64 11.83 -1.73 -2.67
N LEU A 65 11.96 -2.86 -3.39
CA LEU A 65 12.02 -4.20 -2.83
C LEU A 65 13.34 -4.88 -3.21
N THR A 66 14.28 -4.90 -2.30
CA THR A 66 15.58 -5.57 -2.45
C THR A 66 16.07 -6.08 -1.10
N ASN A 67 17.16 -6.82 -1.08
CA ASN A 67 17.98 -7.17 0.08
C ASN A 67 19.47 -6.85 -0.18
N GLN A 68 19.74 -6.04 -1.21
CA GLN A 68 21.07 -5.63 -1.62
C GLN A 68 21.13 -4.10 -1.55
N GLY A 69 22.09 -3.54 -0.80
CA GLY A 69 22.26 -2.11 -0.65
C GLY A 69 22.64 -1.42 -1.96
N ASP A 70 23.53 -2.01 -2.74
CA ASP A 70 23.96 -1.52 -4.05
C ASP A 70 22.80 -1.43 -5.07
N HIS A 71 21.90 -2.43 -5.09
CA HIS A 71 20.68 -2.39 -5.92
C HIS A 71 19.73 -1.27 -5.46
N PHE A 72 19.59 -1.07 -4.14
CA PHE A 72 18.80 0.03 -3.60
C PHE A 72 19.38 1.37 -4.01
N LEU A 73 20.70 1.55 -3.82
CA LEU A 73 21.42 2.77 -4.15
C LEU A 73 21.31 3.14 -5.63
N TRP A 74 21.48 2.14 -6.51
CA TRP A 74 21.26 2.36 -7.95
C TRP A 74 19.86 2.86 -8.24
N ALA A 75 18.83 2.15 -7.74
CA ALA A 75 17.44 2.48 -7.99
C ALA A 75 17.08 3.87 -7.43
N ALA A 76 17.55 4.18 -6.24
CA ALA A 76 17.29 5.47 -5.62
C ALA A 76 17.96 6.63 -6.38
N ARG A 77 19.19 6.46 -6.87
CA ARG A 77 19.86 7.46 -7.74
C ARG A 77 19.11 7.67 -9.06
N GLU A 78 18.60 6.60 -9.65
CA GLU A 78 17.79 6.68 -10.87
C GLU A 78 16.47 7.41 -10.62
N LEU A 79 15.81 7.16 -9.49
CA LEU A 79 14.61 7.86 -9.04
C LEU A 79 14.89 9.34 -8.73
N TYR A 80 16.05 9.64 -8.12
CA TYR A 80 16.48 11.02 -7.88
C TYR A 80 16.63 11.83 -9.18
N ARG A 81 17.25 11.22 -10.22
CA ARG A 81 17.35 11.83 -11.54
C ARG A 81 15.98 12.11 -12.18
N ARG A 82 14.98 11.30 -11.86
CA ARG A 82 13.58 11.47 -12.29
C ARG A 82 12.78 12.48 -11.46
N GLY A 83 13.41 13.13 -10.48
CA GLY A 83 12.80 14.18 -9.66
C GLY A 83 12.25 13.73 -8.32
N TYR A 84 12.29 12.45 -7.97
CA TYR A 84 11.89 11.99 -6.64
C TYR A 84 12.90 12.42 -5.57
N ARG A 85 12.41 12.74 -4.38
CA ARG A 85 13.22 13.18 -3.24
C ARG A 85 13.04 12.30 -2.00
N GLU A 86 12.20 11.30 -2.13
CA GLU A 86 11.94 10.29 -1.11
C GLU A 86 11.76 8.92 -1.78
N VAL A 87 12.28 7.87 -1.14
CA VAL A 87 12.03 6.47 -1.48
C VAL A 87 11.62 5.72 -0.23
N ASN A 88 10.84 4.67 -0.43
CA ASN A 88 10.39 3.80 0.65
C ASN A 88 11.03 2.41 0.51
N PHE A 89 11.58 1.88 1.58
CA PHE A 89 12.11 0.52 1.62
C PHE A 89 11.03 -0.46 2.09
N ASN A 90 10.74 -1.47 1.27
CA ASN A 90 9.77 -2.51 1.59
C ASN A 90 10.38 -3.61 2.45
N LEU A 91 10.01 -3.64 3.71
CA LEU A 91 10.31 -4.71 4.68
C LEU A 91 9.02 -5.39 5.19
N GLY A 92 7.90 -5.23 4.45
CA GLY A 92 6.59 -5.68 4.90
C GLY A 92 5.88 -6.68 3.99
N CYS A 93 6.33 -6.88 2.73
CA CYS A 93 5.66 -7.78 1.79
C CYS A 93 5.70 -9.24 2.30
N PRO A 94 4.53 -9.89 2.55
CA PRO A 94 4.48 -11.23 3.13
C PRO A 94 4.44 -12.34 2.07
N SER A 95 4.47 -12.01 0.77
CA SER A 95 4.36 -12.97 -0.32
C SER A 95 5.45 -14.04 -0.25
N GLY A 96 5.07 -15.31 -0.38
CA GLY A 96 6.01 -16.43 -0.35
C GLY A 96 7.12 -16.34 -1.40
N THR A 97 6.81 -15.83 -2.60
CA THR A 97 7.80 -15.63 -3.67
C THR A 97 8.83 -14.53 -3.35
N VAL A 98 8.45 -13.56 -2.52
CA VAL A 98 9.31 -12.47 -2.04
C VAL A 98 10.15 -12.94 -0.86
N THR A 99 9.49 -13.52 0.15
CA THR A 99 10.13 -13.92 1.40
C THR A 99 11.11 -15.09 1.22
N ALA A 100 10.86 -16.01 0.26
CA ALA A 100 11.79 -17.06 -0.11
C ALA A 100 13.15 -16.53 -0.64
N LYS A 101 13.14 -15.31 -1.18
CA LYS A 101 14.35 -14.60 -1.66
C LYS A 101 14.95 -13.68 -0.59
N ARG A 102 14.56 -13.83 0.68
CA ARG A 102 14.94 -12.94 1.79
C ARG A 102 14.68 -11.46 1.51
N LYS A 103 13.59 -11.13 0.78
CA LYS A 103 13.16 -9.76 0.50
C LYS A 103 11.86 -9.44 1.26
N GLY A 104 11.50 -8.16 1.36
CA GLY A 104 10.31 -7.74 2.09
C GLY A 104 10.33 -8.23 3.54
N ALA A 105 9.21 -8.75 4.06
CA ALA A 105 9.16 -9.29 5.42
C ALA A 105 10.07 -10.52 5.63
N GLY A 106 10.58 -11.14 4.55
CA GLY A 106 11.54 -12.24 4.64
C GLY A 106 12.90 -11.80 5.17
N LEU A 107 13.29 -10.54 4.96
CA LEU A 107 14.57 -10.01 5.43
C LEU A 107 14.57 -9.78 6.96
N LEU A 108 13.40 -9.61 7.57
CA LEU A 108 13.27 -9.38 9.02
C LEU A 108 13.81 -10.53 9.88
N ALA A 109 13.89 -11.74 9.32
CA ALA A 109 14.50 -12.89 10.01
C ALA A 109 16.03 -12.91 9.99
N TYR A 110 16.66 -11.91 9.36
CA TYR A 110 18.10 -11.82 9.18
C TYR A 110 18.58 -10.41 9.57
N PRO A 111 18.57 -10.07 10.88
CA PRO A 111 18.91 -8.72 11.36
C PRO A 111 20.28 -8.20 10.91
N GLU A 112 21.28 -9.07 10.87
CA GLU A 112 22.64 -8.71 10.43
C GLU A 112 22.67 -8.34 8.92
N GLU A 113 21.94 -9.09 8.08
CA GLU A 113 21.82 -8.77 6.65
C GLU A 113 21.04 -7.45 6.45
N LEU A 114 20.00 -7.23 7.27
CA LEU A 114 19.22 -6.00 7.24
C LEU A 114 20.06 -4.80 7.70
N GLU A 115 20.81 -4.93 8.78
CA GLU A 115 21.69 -3.88 9.30
C GLU A 115 22.75 -3.49 8.27
N ARG A 116 23.41 -4.46 7.66
CA ARG A 116 24.36 -4.21 6.59
C ARG A 116 23.72 -3.47 5.42
N CYS A 117 22.54 -3.92 4.97
CA CYS A 117 21.83 -3.29 3.86
C CYS A 117 21.45 -1.84 4.18
N LEU A 118 20.95 -1.56 5.40
CA LEU A 118 20.63 -0.20 5.84
C LEU A 118 21.88 0.67 5.94
N GLY A 119 22.99 0.14 6.47
CA GLY A 119 24.29 0.83 6.52
C GLY A 119 24.73 1.27 5.13
N GLU A 120 24.79 0.34 4.17
CA GLU A 120 25.15 0.64 2.78
C GLU A 120 24.24 1.71 2.16
N ILE A 121 22.92 1.66 2.44
CA ILE A 121 21.94 2.64 1.93
C ILE A 121 22.23 4.03 2.50
N PHE A 122 22.37 4.16 3.81
CA PHE A 122 22.52 5.47 4.45
C PHE A 122 23.88 6.10 4.26
N ASP A 123 24.92 5.29 4.08
CA ASP A 123 26.26 5.77 3.70
C ASP A 123 26.31 6.30 2.26
N GLY A 124 25.45 5.75 1.38
CA GLY A 124 25.50 6.03 -0.06
C GLY A 124 24.53 7.09 -0.60
N LEU A 125 23.53 7.53 0.18
CA LEU A 125 22.46 8.44 -0.28
C LEU A 125 22.17 9.60 0.70
N PRO A 126 23.08 10.55 0.90
CA PRO A 126 22.89 11.63 1.87
C PRO A 126 21.77 12.64 1.49
N GLU A 127 21.46 12.78 0.21
CA GLU A 127 20.50 13.81 -0.28
C GLU A 127 19.06 13.33 -0.46
N MET A 128 18.80 12.04 -0.25
CA MET A 128 17.50 11.44 -0.47
C MET A 128 16.88 10.96 0.85
N ARG A 129 15.61 11.31 1.10
CA ARG A 129 14.90 10.77 2.26
C ARG A 129 14.56 9.31 2.04
N VAL A 130 14.84 8.49 3.04
CA VAL A 130 14.51 7.07 3.06
C VAL A 130 13.52 6.81 4.18
N SER A 131 12.33 6.34 3.80
CA SER A 131 11.36 5.81 4.74
C SER A 131 11.33 4.27 4.66
N VAL A 132 10.92 3.62 5.73
CA VAL A 132 10.79 2.16 5.80
C VAL A 132 9.35 1.78 6.03
N LYS A 133 8.82 0.83 5.25
CA LYS A 133 7.54 0.17 5.55
C LYS A 133 7.78 -1.26 5.98
N THR A 134 7.50 -1.56 7.25
CA THR A 134 7.84 -2.82 7.90
C THR A 134 6.65 -3.54 8.51
N ARG A 135 6.86 -4.82 8.82
CA ARG A 135 6.11 -5.60 9.81
C ARG A 135 6.93 -5.71 11.10
N ILE A 136 6.30 -6.25 12.16
CA ILE A 136 6.95 -6.38 13.47
C ILE A 136 7.83 -7.63 13.61
N GLY A 137 8.00 -8.38 12.53
CA GLY A 137 8.83 -9.58 12.48
C GLY A 137 8.35 -10.54 11.40
N LYS A 138 9.05 -11.65 11.26
CA LYS A 138 8.71 -12.73 10.34
C LYS A 138 7.85 -13.80 11.03
N ASN A 139 8.26 -14.28 12.18
CA ASN A 139 7.67 -15.45 12.85
C ASN A 139 6.99 -15.13 14.16
N ASP A 140 7.56 -14.22 14.95
CA ASP A 140 7.17 -13.94 16.33
C ASP A 140 7.16 -12.43 16.60
N PRO A 141 6.11 -11.89 17.26
CA PRO A 141 6.08 -10.49 17.68
C PRO A 141 7.26 -10.08 18.58
N ALA A 142 7.90 -11.01 19.30
CA ALA A 142 9.08 -10.74 20.11
C ALA A 142 10.31 -10.28 19.27
N GLU A 143 10.33 -10.56 17.96
CA GLU A 143 11.37 -10.06 17.05
C GLU A 143 11.36 -8.52 16.96
N TRP A 144 10.25 -7.86 17.35
CA TRP A 144 10.05 -6.42 17.19
C TRP A 144 11.04 -5.56 17.96
N GLU A 145 11.40 -5.95 19.19
CA GLU A 145 12.36 -5.21 20.03
C GLU A 145 13.72 -5.04 19.34
N ALA A 146 14.24 -6.14 18.78
CA ALA A 146 15.51 -6.11 18.09
C ALA A 146 15.44 -5.28 16.78
N LEU A 147 14.31 -5.35 16.08
CA LEU A 147 14.09 -4.55 14.87
C LEU A 147 13.96 -3.06 15.17
N LEU A 148 13.27 -2.66 16.25
CA LEU A 148 13.20 -1.27 16.70
C LEU A 148 14.58 -0.72 17.03
N ALA A 149 15.36 -1.47 17.83
CA ALA A 149 16.71 -1.08 18.17
C ALA A 149 17.63 -0.95 16.95
N LEU A 150 17.38 -1.74 15.90
CA LEU A 150 18.09 -1.63 14.65
C LEU A 150 17.68 -0.38 13.86
N TYR A 151 16.37 -0.11 13.73
CA TYR A 151 15.88 1.07 13.02
C TYR A 151 16.30 2.38 13.67
N GLU A 152 16.42 2.42 15.00
CA GLU A 152 16.87 3.60 15.76
C GLU A 152 18.29 4.05 15.40
N LYS A 153 19.12 3.16 14.83
CA LYS A 153 20.49 3.49 14.41
C LYS A 153 20.56 4.35 13.14
N TYR A 154 19.43 4.47 12.39
CA TYR A 154 19.40 5.11 11.08
C TYR A 154 18.46 6.31 11.02
N PRO A 155 18.81 7.39 10.28
CA PRO A 155 17.97 8.59 10.16
C PRO A 155 16.82 8.36 9.17
N LEU A 156 15.89 7.44 9.51
CA LEU A 156 14.70 7.19 8.72
C LEU A 156 13.82 8.43 8.70
N SER A 157 13.35 8.84 7.52
CA SER A 157 12.40 9.94 7.42
C SER A 157 11.04 9.60 8.02
N GLU A 158 10.61 8.34 7.89
CA GLU A 158 9.40 7.77 8.49
C GLU A 158 9.55 6.25 8.65
N LEU A 159 9.09 5.71 9.77
CA LEU A 159 8.94 4.27 9.99
C LEU A 159 7.45 3.92 9.96
N ILE A 160 7.01 3.26 8.88
CA ILE A 160 5.62 2.87 8.65
C ILE A 160 5.42 1.44 9.15
N VAL A 161 4.69 1.29 10.24
CA VAL A 161 4.56 0.01 10.94
C VAL A 161 3.23 -0.65 10.64
N HIS A 162 3.28 -1.87 10.06
CA HIS A 162 2.15 -2.79 10.03
C HIS A 162 2.33 -3.81 11.17
N PRO A 163 1.60 -3.67 12.29
CA PRO A 163 1.85 -4.46 13.49
C PRO A 163 1.27 -5.87 13.39
N ARG A 164 1.82 -6.66 12.50
CA ARG A 164 1.64 -8.11 12.30
C ARG A 164 2.97 -8.72 11.90
N VAL A 165 3.20 -9.98 12.26
CA VAL A 165 4.32 -10.75 11.70
C VAL A 165 3.99 -11.26 10.30
N GLN A 166 5.02 -11.66 9.53
CA GLN A 166 4.85 -12.09 8.13
C GLN A 166 3.88 -13.26 7.98
N LYS A 167 3.99 -14.30 8.82
CA LYS A 167 3.17 -15.52 8.73
C LYS A 167 1.68 -15.32 8.99
N GLU A 168 1.30 -14.21 9.59
CA GLU A 168 -0.11 -13.86 9.82
C GLU A 168 -0.78 -13.35 8.56
N PHE A 169 -0.02 -12.82 7.59
CA PHE A 169 -0.55 -12.13 6.43
C PHE A 169 -1.48 -10.99 6.84
N TYR A 170 -2.79 -11.23 6.82
CA TYR A 170 -3.85 -10.30 7.24
C TYR A 170 -4.86 -10.96 8.20
N ARG A 171 -4.51 -12.12 8.77
CA ARG A 171 -5.36 -12.86 9.71
C ARG A 171 -5.19 -12.31 11.12
N GLY A 172 -6.24 -12.46 11.93
CA GLY A 172 -6.26 -11.95 13.29
C GLY A 172 -6.29 -10.42 13.37
N ALA A 173 -6.28 -9.87 14.56
CA ALA A 173 -6.14 -8.45 14.82
C ALA A 173 -4.70 -7.99 14.67
N ALA A 174 -4.49 -6.71 14.36
CA ALA A 174 -3.17 -6.11 14.42
C ALA A 174 -2.70 -6.00 15.89
N HIS A 175 -1.44 -6.31 16.16
CA HIS A 175 -0.80 -6.23 17.50
C HIS A 175 -0.57 -4.77 17.88
N ARG A 176 -1.60 -4.09 18.36
CA ARG A 176 -1.50 -2.65 18.69
C ARG A 176 -0.46 -2.36 19.77
N GLU A 177 -0.26 -3.29 20.70
CA GLU A 177 0.77 -3.25 21.74
C GLU A 177 2.19 -3.11 21.16
N ALA A 178 2.45 -3.69 20.01
CA ALA A 178 3.73 -3.52 19.32
C ALA A 178 3.91 -2.08 18.78
N PHE A 179 2.82 -1.42 18.37
CA PHE A 179 2.87 -0.02 18.00
C PHE A 179 2.99 0.91 19.21
N ASP A 180 2.29 0.58 20.32
CA ASP A 180 2.46 1.28 21.60
C ASP A 180 3.93 1.22 22.04
N ARG A 181 4.56 0.04 21.95
CA ARG A 181 5.99 -0.13 22.24
C ARG A 181 6.90 0.72 21.33
N ALA A 182 6.58 0.81 20.05
CA ALA A 182 7.35 1.67 19.15
C ALA A 182 7.24 3.15 19.52
N LEU A 183 6.06 3.62 19.94
CA LEU A 183 5.87 4.99 20.42
C LEU A 183 6.68 5.32 21.67
N ASP A 184 6.93 4.32 22.52
CA ASP A 184 7.70 4.48 23.76
C ASP A 184 9.23 4.48 23.54
N THR A 185 9.70 3.85 22.45
CA THR A 185 11.13 3.51 22.30
C THR A 185 11.80 4.07 21.05
N TYR A 186 11.03 4.38 20.01
CA TYR A 186 11.57 4.91 18.75
C TYR A 186 11.48 6.42 18.70
N SER A 187 12.61 7.11 18.52
CA SER A 187 12.68 8.57 18.55
C SER A 187 12.25 9.26 17.25
N GLY A 188 12.20 8.51 16.14
CA GLY A 188 11.86 9.04 14.83
C GLY A 188 10.36 9.13 14.57
N THR A 189 9.99 9.55 13.37
CA THR A 189 8.58 9.68 12.95
C THR A 189 7.96 8.32 12.69
N LEU A 190 6.91 7.97 13.45
CA LEU A 190 6.11 6.76 13.29
C LEU A 190 4.84 7.01 12.47
N VAL A 191 4.53 6.07 11.56
CA VAL A 191 3.29 6.04 10.79
C VAL A 191 2.58 4.71 11.03
N TYR A 192 1.33 4.75 11.44
CA TYR A 192 0.54 3.54 11.67
C TYR A 192 -0.07 3.00 10.36
N ASN A 193 0.01 1.70 10.15
CA ASN A 193 -0.63 1.02 9.02
C ASN A 193 -1.25 -0.32 9.46
N GLY A 194 -2.49 -0.32 9.88
CA GLY A 194 -3.19 -1.56 10.26
C GLY A 194 -4.67 -1.35 10.51
N ASP A 195 -5.50 -2.24 9.93
CA ASP A 195 -6.94 -2.39 10.19
C ASP A 195 -7.75 -1.09 10.33
N LEU A 196 -7.49 -0.13 9.44
CA LEU A 196 -8.28 1.08 9.28
C LEU A 196 -9.16 0.89 8.04
N PHE A 197 -10.45 0.66 8.25
CA PHE A 197 -11.41 0.34 7.19
C PHE A 197 -12.47 1.41 6.99
N THR A 198 -12.70 2.25 8.00
CA THR A 198 -13.71 3.31 8.00
C THR A 198 -13.13 4.63 8.48
N ALA A 199 -13.80 5.74 8.19
CA ALA A 199 -13.43 7.05 8.75
C ALA A 199 -13.46 7.02 10.27
N ALA A 200 -14.43 6.34 10.87
CA ALA A 200 -14.54 6.17 12.31
C ALA A 200 -13.34 5.42 12.92
N ASP A 201 -12.79 4.41 12.20
CA ASP A 201 -11.56 3.72 12.65
C ASP A 201 -10.38 4.69 12.71
N VAL A 202 -10.22 5.55 11.70
CA VAL A 202 -9.15 6.55 11.65
C VAL A 202 -9.33 7.57 12.77
N GLU A 203 -10.54 8.08 12.97
CA GLU A 203 -10.85 9.02 14.06
C GLU A 203 -10.61 8.40 15.44
N ALA A 204 -11.04 7.16 15.65
CA ALA A 204 -10.80 6.43 16.90
C ALA A 204 -9.30 6.22 17.15
N PHE A 205 -8.53 5.91 16.09
CA PHE A 205 -7.08 5.82 16.16
C PHE A 205 -6.47 7.16 16.57
N CYS A 206 -6.83 8.26 15.92
CA CYS A 206 -6.31 9.60 16.23
C CYS A 206 -6.64 10.05 17.64
N ARG A 207 -7.84 9.74 18.15
CA ARG A 207 -8.21 10.04 19.55
C ARG A 207 -7.34 9.27 20.54
N ARG A 208 -6.98 8.03 20.23
CA ARG A 208 -6.12 7.20 21.08
C ARG A 208 -4.64 7.61 21.02
N TYR A 209 -4.19 8.07 19.86
CA TYR A 209 -2.78 8.36 19.58
C TYR A 209 -2.60 9.78 19.03
N PRO A 210 -2.88 10.83 19.84
CA PRO A 210 -2.82 12.21 19.38
C PRO A 210 -1.42 12.67 18.98
N GLN A 211 -0.37 11.97 19.40
CA GLN A 211 1.03 12.23 19.05
C GLN A 211 1.40 11.70 17.65
N VAL A 212 0.59 10.81 17.05
CA VAL A 212 0.87 10.26 15.71
C VAL A 212 0.41 11.23 14.64
N THR A 213 1.31 11.60 13.74
CA THR A 213 1.08 12.63 12.73
C THR A 213 0.66 12.09 11.37
N ALA A 214 0.73 10.77 11.16
CA ALA A 214 0.34 10.15 9.90
C ALA A 214 -0.21 8.73 10.10
N VAL A 215 -1.19 8.36 9.26
CA VAL A 215 -1.66 6.98 9.10
C VAL A 215 -1.63 6.56 7.64
N MET A 216 -1.39 5.28 7.40
CA MET A 216 -1.41 4.71 6.06
C MET A 216 -2.57 3.70 5.95
N VAL A 217 -3.40 3.85 4.91
CA VAL A 217 -4.57 3.01 4.68
C VAL A 217 -4.37 2.18 3.41
N GLY A 218 -4.58 0.87 3.50
CA GLY A 218 -4.46 -0.06 2.37
C GLY A 218 -5.81 -0.66 1.99
N ARG A 219 -6.15 -1.80 2.55
CA ARG A 219 -7.36 -2.57 2.21
C ARG A 219 -8.65 -1.76 2.36
N GLY A 220 -8.75 -0.92 3.39
CA GLY A 220 -9.90 -0.03 3.58
C GLY A 220 -10.07 0.94 2.41
N LEU A 221 -8.97 1.53 1.92
CA LEU A 221 -9.01 2.47 0.81
C LEU A 221 -9.35 1.82 -0.54
N VAL A 222 -8.94 0.56 -0.75
CA VAL A 222 -9.32 -0.20 -1.96
C VAL A 222 -10.79 -0.63 -1.89
N ALA A 223 -11.29 -0.93 -0.69
CA ALA A 223 -12.69 -1.30 -0.46
C ALA A 223 -13.61 -0.09 -0.57
N ASP A 224 -13.22 1.05 -0.01
CA ASP A 224 -13.91 2.33 -0.13
C ASP A 224 -12.95 3.41 -0.62
N PRO A 225 -12.92 3.72 -1.92
CA PRO A 225 -12.01 4.72 -2.47
C PRO A 225 -12.24 6.14 -1.93
N SER A 226 -13.40 6.42 -1.34
CA SER A 226 -13.69 7.72 -0.72
C SER A 226 -13.24 7.84 0.73
N LEU A 227 -12.69 6.78 1.33
CA LEU A 227 -12.35 6.73 2.75
C LEU A 227 -11.51 7.92 3.23
N LEU A 228 -10.44 8.27 2.50
CA LEU A 228 -9.58 9.40 2.90
C LEU A 228 -10.31 10.75 2.77
N ARG A 229 -11.17 10.89 1.76
CA ARG A 229 -12.05 12.06 1.61
C ARG A 229 -13.02 12.17 2.80
N GLN A 230 -13.60 11.06 3.24
CA GLN A 230 -14.49 11.04 4.40
C GLN A 230 -13.77 11.45 5.70
N VAL A 231 -12.55 10.96 5.93
CA VAL A 231 -11.71 11.41 7.07
C VAL A 231 -11.47 12.93 7.04
N ARG A 232 -11.41 13.53 5.85
CA ARG A 232 -11.31 14.99 5.66
C ARG A 232 -12.68 15.71 5.79
N GLY A 233 -13.74 15.01 6.17
CA GLY A 233 -15.09 15.56 6.31
C GLY A 233 -15.89 15.69 5.03
N GLY A 234 -15.40 15.10 3.93
CA GLY A 234 -16.14 15.02 2.67
C GLY A 234 -17.19 13.89 2.67
N PRO A 235 -18.05 13.83 1.64
CA PRO A 235 -19.10 12.82 1.55
C PRO A 235 -18.55 11.43 1.21
N PRO A 236 -19.27 10.35 1.55
CA PRO A 236 -19.00 9.01 1.04
C PRO A 236 -19.14 8.96 -0.49
N ALA A 237 -18.60 7.90 -1.10
CA ALA A 237 -18.72 7.71 -2.54
C ALA A 237 -20.17 7.50 -2.96
N SER A 238 -20.60 8.25 -3.95
CA SER A 238 -21.85 7.99 -4.64
C SER A 238 -21.73 6.78 -5.58
N ARG A 239 -22.85 6.16 -5.92
CA ARG A 239 -22.92 5.10 -6.93
C ARG A 239 -22.30 5.52 -8.27
N GLN A 240 -22.56 6.77 -8.68
CA GLN A 240 -22.02 7.31 -9.93
C GLN A 240 -20.49 7.42 -9.91
N GLU A 241 -19.92 7.87 -8.80
CA GLU A 241 -18.46 7.94 -8.64
C GLU A 241 -17.81 6.54 -8.65
N LEU A 242 -18.43 5.55 -7.98
CA LEU A 242 -17.93 4.17 -8.00
C LEU A 242 -18.03 3.55 -9.41
N ALA A 243 -19.11 3.81 -10.15
CA ALA A 243 -19.25 3.38 -11.52
C ALA A 243 -18.18 4.05 -12.42
N ALA A 244 -18.02 5.37 -12.31
CA ALA A 244 -17.00 6.12 -13.06
C ALA A 244 -15.57 5.64 -12.74
N PHE A 245 -15.29 5.32 -11.49
CA PHE A 245 -14.01 4.75 -11.07
C PHE A 245 -13.75 3.38 -11.68
N HIS A 246 -14.75 2.48 -11.62
CA HIS A 246 -14.68 1.17 -12.24
C HIS A 246 -14.44 1.28 -13.76
N ASP A 247 -15.26 2.06 -14.45
CA ASP A 247 -15.22 2.18 -15.91
C ASP A 247 -13.89 2.81 -16.39
N ARG A 248 -13.39 3.81 -15.64
CA ARG A 248 -12.09 4.41 -15.90
C ARG A 248 -10.95 3.40 -15.77
N LEU A 249 -10.95 2.60 -14.70
CA LEU A 249 -9.93 1.57 -14.51
C LEU A 249 -10.02 0.48 -15.57
N LEU A 250 -11.23 0.02 -15.90
CA LEU A 250 -11.43 -0.98 -16.94
C LEU A 250 -10.88 -0.48 -18.29
N ALA A 251 -11.21 0.75 -18.69
CA ALA A 251 -10.72 1.35 -19.92
C ALA A 251 -9.18 1.46 -19.95
N LEU A 252 -8.57 1.94 -18.86
CA LEU A 252 -7.12 2.04 -18.74
C LEU A 252 -6.43 0.68 -18.82
N TYR A 253 -6.97 -0.33 -18.14
CA TYR A 253 -6.41 -1.69 -18.21
C TYR A 253 -6.59 -2.33 -19.58
N MET A 254 -7.71 -2.07 -20.27
CA MET A 254 -7.92 -2.54 -21.65
C MET A 254 -6.91 -1.94 -22.61
N ASP A 255 -6.60 -0.65 -22.46
CA ASP A 255 -5.61 0.07 -23.30
C ASP A 255 -4.17 -0.42 -23.04
N ARG A 256 -3.83 -0.71 -21.78
CA ARG A 256 -2.43 -0.89 -21.35
C ARG A 256 -1.97 -2.33 -21.18
N LEU A 257 -2.84 -3.29 -20.89
CA LEU A 257 -2.44 -4.65 -20.53
C LEU A 257 -2.39 -5.63 -21.71
N GLY A 258 -2.75 -5.21 -22.91
CA GLY A 258 -2.57 -6.01 -24.13
C GLY A 258 -3.35 -7.33 -24.23
N GLY A 259 -4.31 -7.59 -23.32
CA GLY A 259 -5.12 -8.81 -23.40
C GLY A 259 -6.17 -8.98 -22.31
N GLY A 260 -7.33 -9.54 -22.67
CA GLY A 260 -8.50 -9.68 -21.81
C GLY A 260 -8.26 -10.48 -20.53
N THR A 261 -7.36 -11.46 -20.52
CA THR A 261 -7.04 -12.27 -19.32
C THR A 261 -6.35 -11.43 -18.25
N ALA A 262 -5.40 -10.56 -18.62
CA ALA A 262 -4.70 -9.69 -17.69
C ALA A 262 -5.66 -8.63 -17.10
N VAL A 263 -6.53 -8.06 -17.92
CA VAL A 263 -7.58 -7.14 -17.49
C VAL A 263 -8.52 -7.80 -16.50
N LEU A 264 -9.05 -8.99 -16.83
CA LEU A 264 -9.92 -9.76 -15.94
C LEU A 264 -9.27 -10.04 -14.60
N HIS A 265 -7.98 -10.38 -14.59
CA HIS A 265 -7.24 -10.64 -13.34
C HIS A 265 -7.24 -9.39 -12.46
N ARG A 266 -6.87 -8.22 -13.00
CA ARG A 266 -6.82 -6.94 -12.27
C ARG A 266 -8.19 -6.52 -11.74
N MET A 267 -9.19 -6.60 -12.58
CA MET A 267 -10.55 -6.20 -12.19
C MET A 267 -11.16 -7.14 -11.14
N ARG A 268 -10.87 -8.45 -11.19
CA ARG A 268 -11.29 -9.39 -10.14
C ARG A 268 -10.63 -9.11 -8.80
N GLU A 269 -9.33 -8.75 -8.80
CA GLU A 269 -8.62 -8.37 -7.59
C GLU A 269 -9.24 -7.11 -6.97
N LEU A 270 -9.56 -6.09 -7.77
CA LEU A 270 -10.27 -4.89 -7.32
C LEU A 270 -11.63 -5.25 -6.67
N TRP A 271 -12.44 -6.06 -7.35
CA TRP A 271 -13.76 -6.43 -6.86
C TRP A 271 -13.76 -7.27 -5.58
N ASN A 272 -12.67 -7.98 -5.26
CA ASN A 272 -12.54 -8.66 -3.98
C ASN A 272 -12.59 -7.70 -2.78
N TYR A 273 -12.30 -6.43 -2.99
CA TYR A 273 -12.41 -5.37 -1.98
C TYR A 273 -13.62 -4.47 -2.23
N LEU A 274 -13.76 -3.93 -3.43
CA LEU A 274 -14.78 -2.93 -3.76
C LEU A 274 -16.23 -3.44 -3.55
N ALA A 275 -16.48 -4.73 -3.74
CA ALA A 275 -17.78 -5.34 -3.45
C ALA A 275 -18.20 -5.17 -1.99
N GLY A 276 -17.25 -4.94 -1.08
CA GLY A 276 -17.52 -4.65 0.33
C GLY A 276 -18.34 -3.38 0.57
N SER A 277 -18.36 -2.43 -0.37
CA SER A 277 -19.17 -1.21 -0.32
C SER A 277 -20.65 -1.43 -0.70
N PHE A 278 -21.03 -2.64 -1.12
CA PHE A 278 -22.39 -2.94 -1.56
C PHE A 278 -23.04 -4.03 -0.71
N GLU A 279 -24.35 -3.93 -0.49
CA GLU A 279 -25.18 -4.98 0.12
C GLU A 279 -25.63 -5.98 -0.95
N GLY A 280 -25.69 -7.27 -0.60
CA GLY A 280 -26.19 -8.32 -1.49
C GLY A 280 -25.30 -8.60 -2.72
N ALA A 281 -24.03 -8.17 -2.71
CA ALA A 281 -23.11 -8.33 -3.83
C ALA A 281 -22.52 -9.73 -3.98
N GLU A 282 -22.81 -10.68 -3.07
CA GLU A 282 -22.13 -12.00 -3.01
C GLU A 282 -22.33 -12.82 -4.29
N ARG A 283 -23.57 -12.83 -4.82
CA ARG A 283 -23.90 -13.59 -6.04
C ARG A 283 -23.21 -13.02 -7.28
N PRO A 284 -23.35 -11.72 -7.61
CA PRO A 284 -22.65 -11.15 -8.75
C PRO A 284 -21.13 -11.12 -8.55
N LEU A 285 -20.60 -10.97 -7.35
CA LEU A 285 -19.16 -11.11 -7.07
C LEU A 285 -18.65 -12.51 -7.42
N LYS A 286 -19.43 -13.57 -7.10
CA LYS A 286 -19.10 -14.94 -7.51
C LYS A 286 -19.09 -15.08 -9.04
N ALA A 287 -19.99 -14.39 -9.75
CA ALA A 287 -20.00 -14.35 -11.21
C ALA A 287 -18.75 -13.63 -11.77
N ILE A 288 -18.37 -12.49 -11.21
CA ILE A 288 -17.13 -11.78 -11.54
C ILE A 288 -15.92 -12.71 -11.42
N ARG A 289 -15.78 -13.41 -10.30
CA ARG A 289 -14.67 -14.35 -10.04
C ARG A 289 -14.59 -15.48 -11.05
N LYS A 290 -15.72 -15.92 -11.60
CA LYS A 290 -15.84 -17.02 -12.56
C LYS A 290 -15.88 -16.57 -14.03
N ALA A 291 -15.97 -15.29 -14.31
CA ALA A 291 -16.08 -14.74 -15.66
C ALA A 291 -14.87 -15.18 -16.51
N LYS A 292 -15.11 -15.75 -17.69
CA LYS A 292 -14.05 -16.22 -18.59
C LYS A 292 -13.69 -15.20 -19.68
N ASN A 293 -14.51 -14.16 -19.85
CA ASN A 293 -14.33 -13.10 -20.83
C ASN A 293 -14.86 -11.77 -20.29
N LEU A 294 -14.51 -10.68 -20.95
CA LEU A 294 -14.91 -9.34 -20.56
C LEU A 294 -16.44 -9.14 -20.56
N PRO A 295 -17.22 -9.57 -21.57
CA PRO A 295 -18.68 -9.38 -21.53
C PRO A 295 -19.34 -10.03 -20.31
N ALA A 296 -18.94 -11.25 -19.94
CA ALA A 296 -19.48 -11.91 -18.75
C ALA A 296 -19.06 -11.19 -17.45
N TYR A 297 -17.84 -10.65 -17.42
CA TYR A 297 -17.37 -9.82 -16.31
C TYR A 297 -18.17 -8.53 -16.19
N GLU A 298 -18.31 -7.77 -17.30
CA GLU A 298 -19.02 -6.49 -17.34
C GLU A 298 -20.48 -6.64 -16.93
N ALA A 299 -21.18 -7.68 -17.42
CA ALA A 299 -22.55 -7.97 -17.02
C ALA A 299 -22.68 -8.12 -15.49
N ALA A 300 -21.77 -8.89 -14.86
CA ALA A 300 -21.80 -9.10 -13.41
C ALA A 300 -21.37 -7.85 -12.61
N ALA A 301 -20.42 -7.07 -13.12
CA ALA A 301 -20.01 -5.81 -12.49
C ALA A 301 -21.14 -4.76 -12.56
N GLN A 302 -21.81 -4.65 -13.69
CA GLN A 302 -22.97 -3.77 -13.86
C GLN A 302 -24.17 -4.18 -12.97
N GLU A 303 -24.35 -5.49 -12.72
CA GLU A 303 -25.37 -5.96 -11.76
C GLU A 303 -25.09 -5.38 -10.36
N ILE A 304 -23.83 -5.39 -9.88
CA ILE A 304 -23.47 -4.76 -8.60
C ILE A 304 -23.71 -3.25 -8.66
N LEU A 305 -23.12 -2.59 -9.65
CA LEU A 305 -23.12 -1.13 -9.75
C LEU A 305 -24.53 -0.54 -9.88
N ARG A 306 -25.48 -1.24 -10.51
CA ARG A 306 -26.85 -0.73 -10.75
C ARG A 306 -27.85 -1.18 -9.71
N SER A 307 -27.74 -2.44 -9.25
CA SER A 307 -28.84 -3.10 -8.51
C SER A 307 -28.55 -3.31 -7.03
N CYS A 308 -27.27 -3.47 -6.62
CA CYS A 308 -26.95 -3.68 -5.22
C CYS A 308 -26.98 -2.33 -4.45
N PRO A 309 -27.67 -2.22 -3.30
CA PRO A 309 -27.60 -1.02 -2.47
C PRO A 309 -26.18 -0.71 -2.02
N LEU A 310 -25.85 0.58 -1.92
CA LEU A 310 -24.63 0.99 -1.19
C LEU A 310 -24.87 0.77 0.29
N LYS A 311 -23.83 0.29 0.98
CA LYS A 311 -23.85 0.27 2.44
C LYS A 311 -23.80 1.70 2.97
N ASP A 312 -24.49 1.94 4.05
CA ASP A 312 -24.37 3.19 4.78
C ASP A 312 -22.90 3.41 5.19
N ALA A 313 -22.46 4.65 5.09
CA ALA A 313 -21.14 5.04 5.59
C ALA A 313 -21.08 4.75 7.10
N LYS A 314 -20.12 3.90 7.51
CA LYS A 314 -19.91 3.52 8.91
C LYS A 314 -18.93 4.48 9.58
#